data_b8a09120f5933b96c94e0fd0ff5a0d65
#
_entry.id   b8a09120f5933b96c94e0fd0ff5a0d65
#
_cell.length_a   1.000
_cell.length_b   1.000
_cell.length_c   1.000
_cell.angle_alpha   90.00
_cell.angle_beta   90.00
_cell.angle_gamma   90.00
#
_symmetry.space_group_name_H-M   'P 1'
#
loop_
_entity.id
_entity.type
_entity.pdbx_description
1 polymer ?
#
loop_
_entity_poly.entity_id
_entity_poly.type
_entity_poly.pdbx_seq_one_letter_code
_entity_poly.pdbx_strand_id
1 'polypeptide(L)'
;MTVTIGRRELLTALGGAAAWPLAARAQQPAMPVIGFLNFASTDGYRPMVTAFRQGLQESGYVEGRNVAIEFRWAEGRSDRLPAMAADLVHRQVTVIAATTTPAALAAKAATTTIPIVFEMGGDPIRLGLVASFNRPGGNVTGVTQLNTEAKRLELLHELLPTATVIALLVNPTDPALAGVVLRASQAAAQTFGLGLRVLNASTESDFDGVFANVIQLRAGGLVSYSGAITDAYRLAGGYTARILKGDKPGELPVQQSTKVEMFLNLKTAKALGITVPLPLLGRADEVIE
;
A
#
# COMPACT_ATOMS: atom_id res chain seq x y z
N MET A 1 -64.22 21.28 -33.69
CA MET A 1 -62.92 21.66 -34.27
C MET A 1 -62.09 20.40 -34.45
N THR A 2 -61.98 19.91 -35.68
CA THR A 2 -61.21 18.69 -36.01
C THR A 2 -59.81 19.14 -36.36
N VAL A 3 -58.80 18.80 -35.51
CA VAL A 3 -57.40 19.10 -35.77
C VAL A 3 -56.85 18.00 -36.71
N THR A 4 -56.56 18.37 -37.92
CA THR A 4 -56.00 17.45 -38.96
C THR A 4 -54.47 17.56 -38.86
N ILE A 5 -53.81 16.56 -38.28
CA ILE A 5 -52.36 16.46 -38.21
C ILE A 5 -51.83 16.00 -39.56
N GLY A 6 -51.00 16.82 -40.21
CA GLY A 6 -50.43 16.52 -41.53
C GLY A 6 -49.42 15.38 -41.48
N ARG A 7 -49.35 14.54 -42.54
CA ARG A 7 -48.41 13.41 -42.66
C ARG A 7 -46.93 13.79 -42.42
N ARG A 8 -46.56 15.03 -42.67
CA ARG A 8 -45.20 15.56 -42.42
C ARG A 8 -44.89 15.72 -40.93
N GLU A 9 -45.88 16.16 -40.12
CA GLU A 9 -45.74 16.33 -38.68
C GLU A 9 -45.65 15.00 -37.96
N LEU A 10 -46.36 13.96 -38.47
CA LEU A 10 -46.29 12.59 -37.92
C LEU A 10 -44.91 11.96 -38.17
N LEU A 11 -44.29 12.20 -39.33
CA LEU A 11 -42.95 11.68 -39.66
C LEU A 11 -41.84 12.36 -38.89
N THR A 12 -41.96 13.65 -38.55
CA THR A 12 -40.98 14.37 -37.69
C THR A 12 -41.11 13.91 -36.24
N ALA A 13 -42.33 13.64 -35.74
CA ALA A 13 -42.51 13.13 -34.38
C ALA A 13 -42.01 11.68 -34.22
N LEU A 14 -42.16 10.82 -35.23
CA LEU A 14 -41.64 9.44 -35.21
C LEU A 14 -40.12 9.37 -35.39
N GLY A 15 -39.51 10.28 -36.18
CA GLY A 15 -38.05 10.36 -36.31
C GLY A 15 -37.34 10.84 -35.04
N GLY A 16 -37.96 11.73 -34.27
CA GLY A 16 -37.43 12.22 -32.99
C GLY A 16 -37.48 11.18 -31.87
N ALA A 17 -38.53 10.35 -31.84
CA ALA A 17 -38.71 9.30 -30.83
C ALA A 17 -37.76 8.10 -31.01
N ALA A 18 -37.32 7.82 -32.27
CA ALA A 18 -36.40 6.72 -32.54
C ALA A 18 -34.92 7.06 -32.22
N ALA A 19 -34.55 8.36 -32.15
CA ALA A 19 -33.19 8.80 -31.84
C ALA A 19 -32.91 8.89 -30.33
N TRP A 20 -33.96 8.97 -29.48
CA TRP A 20 -33.81 9.12 -28.03
C TRP A 20 -33.10 7.95 -27.33
N PRO A 21 -33.35 6.68 -27.59
CA PRO A 21 -32.66 5.57 -26.96
C PRO A 21 -31.19 5.41 -27.39
N LEU A 22 -30.81 5.94 -28.55
CA LEU A 22 -29.42 5.93 -29.02
C LEU A 22 -28.57 7.02 -28.38
N ALA A 23 -29.15 8.20 -28.12
CA ALA A 23 -28.48 9.28 -27.41
C ALA A 23 -28.27 8.96 -25.91
N ALA A 24 -29.22 8.23 -25.30
CA ALA A 24 -29.11 7.81 -23.90
C ALA A 24 -28.04 6.71 -23.67
N ARG A 25 -27.75 5.90 -24.69
CA ARG A 25 -26.65 4.91 -24.64
C ARG A 25 -25.27 5.53 -24.86
N ALA A 26 -25.17 6.68 -25.51
CA ALA A 26 -23.91 7.39 -25.75
C ALA A 26 -23.36 8.11 -24.50
N GLN A 27 -24.09 8.14 -23.40
CA GLN A 27 -23.72 8.87 -22.17
C GLN A 27 -23.46 7.97 -20.95
N GLN A 28 -23.27 6.67 -21.11
CA GLN A 28 -22.67 5.91 -20.00
C GLN A 28 -21.19 6.33 -19.88
N PRO A 29 -20.80 7.01 -18.79
CA PRO A 29 -19.39 7.33 -18.60
C PRO A 29 -18.57 6.05 -18.68
N ALA A 30 -17.49 6.08 -19.46
CA ALA A 30 -16.58 4.95 -19.56
C ALA A 30 -16.18 4.52 -18.15
N MET A 31 -16.24 3.21 -17.90
CA MET A 31 -15.87 2.66 -16.59
C MET A 31 -14.45 3.10 -16.24
N PRO A 32 -14.22 3.76 -15.08
CA PRO A 32 -12.90 4.22 -14.70
C PRO A 32 -11.94 3.05 -14.53
N VAL A 33 -10.69 3.26 -14.91
CA VAL A 33 -9.62 2.27 -14.86
C VAL A 33 -8.58 2.68 -13.83
N ILE A 34 -8.28 1.79 -12.89
CA ILE A 34 -7.18 1.93 -11.93
C ILE A 34 -5.97 1.18 -12.51
N GLY A 35 -4.84 1.86 -12.68
CA GLY A 35 -3.57 1.19 -12.93
C GLY A 35 -2.90 0.81 -11.61
N PHE A 36 -2.86 -0.49 -11.30
CA PHE A 36 -2.20 -0.98 -10.08
C PHE A 36 -0.75 -1.36 -10.40
N LEU A 37 0.21 -0.60 -9.88
CA LEU A 37 1.64 -0.79 -10.11
C LEU A 37 2.34 -1.24 -8.83
N ASN A 38 3.01 -2.40 -8.88
CA ASN A 38 3.72 -2.96 -7.75
C ASN A 38 5.10 -3.52 -8.16
N PHE A 39 6.07 -3.40 -7.26
CA PHE A 39 7.43 -3.92 -7.46
C PHE A 39 7.51 -5.44 -7.30
N ALA A 40 6.74 -6.03 -6.39
CA ALA A 40 6.80 -7.44 -6.05
C ALA A 40 6.11 -8.35 -7.09
N SER A 41 5.95 -9.62 -6.76
CA SER A 41 5.16 -10.61 -7.49
C SER A 41 3.77 -10.78 -6.89
N THR A 42 2.86 -11.41 -7.63
CA THR A 42 1.47 -11.62 -7.21
C THR A 42 1.32 -12.55 -5.99
N ASP A 43 2.22 -13.55 -5.84
CA ASP A 43 1.98 -14.67 -4.92
C ASP A 43 1.92 -14.26 -3.45
N GLY A 44 2.81 -13.36 -3.01
CA GLY A 44 2.80 -12.85 -1.64
C GLY A 44 1.79 -11.72 -1.37
N TYR A 45 1.20 -11.13 -2.42
CA TYR A 45 0.41 -9.89 -2.29
C TYR A 45 -1.10 -10.08 -2.36
N ARG A 46 -1.61 -11.31 -2.42
CA ARG A 46 -3.06 -11.58 -2.45
C ARG A 46 -3.85 -10.94 -1.30
N PRO A 47 -3.40 -11.02 -0.03
CA PRO A 47 -4.11 -10.37 1.09
C PRO A 47 -4.16 -8.85 0.93
N MET A 48 -3.08 -8.23 0.45
CA MET A 48 -2.97 -6.79 0.23
C MET A 48 -3.90 -6.33 -0.89
N VAL A 49 -3.95 -7.05 -2.01
CA VAL A 49 -4.90 -6.77 -3.10
C VAL A 49 -6.34 -6.93 -2.64
N THR A 50 -6.63 -7.94 -1.81
CA THR A 50 -7.96 -8.11 -1.21
C THR A 50 -8.32 -6.92 -0.32
N ALA A 51 -7.41 -6.46 0.52
CA ALA A 51 -7.61 -5.29 1.37
C ALA A 51 -7.80 -3.99 0.55
N PHE A 52 -7.02 -3.81 -0.54
CA PHE A 52 -7.20 -2.69 -1.46
C PHE A 52 -8.60 -2.68 -2.09
N ARG A 53 -9.06 -3.85 -2.57
CA ARG A 53 -10.42 -4.03 -3.11
C ARG A 53 -11.49 -3.75 -2.05
N GLN A 54 -11.25 -4.16 -0.80
CA GLN A 54 -12.14 -3.84 0.31
C GLN A 54 -12.26 -2.32 0.51
N GLY A 55 -11.15 -1.57 0.52
CA GLY A 55 -11.17 -0.12 0.63
C GLY A 55 -11.92 0.58 -0.51
N LEU A 56 -11.80 0.06 -1.74
CA LEU A 56 -12.61 0.50 -2.87
C LEU A 56 -14.10 0.22 -2.63
N GLN A 57 -14.43 -0.99 -2.18
CA GLN A 57 -15.82 -1.44 -1.96
C GLN A 57 -16.52 -0.65 -0.85
N GLU A 58 -15.83 -0.34 0.24
CA GLU A 58 -16.32 0.52 1.34
C GLU A 58 -16.73 1.92 0.82
N SER A 59 -16.14 2.34 -0.31
CA SER A 59 -16.43 3.61 -0.97
C SER A 59 -17.40 3.47 -2.16
N GLY A 60 -17.93 2.27 -2.43
CA GLY A 60 -18.92 1.99 -3.46
C GLY A 60 -18.34 1.56 -4.82
N TYR A 61 -17.02 1.31 -4.94
CA TYR A 61 -16.40 0.81 -6.15
C TYR A 61 -16.16 -0.70 -6.08
N VAL A 62 -16.67 -1.44 -7.08
CA VAL A 62 -16.56 -2.89 -7.17
C VAL A 62 -15.94 -3.24 -8.53
N GLU A 63 -14.78 -3.92 -8.49
CA GLU A 63 -14.08 -4.35 -9.69
C GLU A 63 -14.97 -5.21 -10.59
N GLY A 64 -14.95 -4.94 -11.92
CA GLY A 64 -15.79 -5.59 -12.91
C GLY A 64 -17.23 -5.09 -12.98
N ARG A 65 -17.68 -4.25 -12.02
CA ARG A 65 -19.03 -3.67 -12.02
C ARG A 65 -19.03 -2.19 -12.40
N ASN A 66 -18.23 -1.37 -11.72
CA ASN A 66 -18.17 0.08 -11.94
C ASN A 66 -16.74 0.65 -11.87
N VAL A 67 -15.74 -0.22 -11.78
CA VAL A 67 -14.31 0.10 -11.89
C VAL A 67 -13.56 -1.11 -12.45
N ALA A 68 -12.54 -0.86 -13.27
CA ALA A 68 -11.59 -1.88 -13.73
C ALA A 68 -10.23 -1.67 -13.06
N ILE A 69 -9.46 -2.74 -12.83
CA ILE A 69 -8.10 -2.68 -12.31
C ILE A 69 -7.16 -3.36 -13.30
N GLU A 70 -6.17 -2.62 -13.78
CA GLU A 70 -5.09 -3.13 -14.60
C GLU A 70 -3.83 -3.30 -13.78
N PHE A 71 -3.45 -4.55 -13.54
CA PHE A 71 -2.29 -4.89 -12.70
C PHE A 71 -0.99 -4.88 -13.50
N ARG A 72 0.07 -4.33 -12.90
CA ARG A 72 1.46 -4.39 -13.38
C ARG A 72 2.36 -4.80 -12.23
N TRP A 73 2.96 -5.99 -12.35
CA TRP A 73 3.85 -6.58 -11.36
C TRP A 73 5.27 -6.64 -11.91
N ALA A 74 6.21 -6.00 -11.22
CA ALA A 74 7.60 -5.96 -11.67
C ALA A 74 8.41 -7.20 -11.29
N GLU A 75 7.87 -8.10 -10.48
CA GLU A 75 8.48 -9.37 -10.07
C GLU A 75 9.88 -9.20 -9.45
N GLY A 76 10.02 -8.21 -8.55
CA GLY A 76 11.28 -7.87 -7.91
C GLY A 76 12.29 -7.12 -8.79
N ARG A 77 11.90 -6.74 -10.01
CA ARG A 77 12.76 -6.06 -10.99
C ARG A 77 12.42 -4.59 -11.13
N SER A 78 13.14 -3.72 -10.43
CA SER A 78 12.91 -2.28 -10.47
C SER A 78 13.14 -1.65 -11.84
N ASP A 79 13.98 -2.25 -12.69
CA ASP A 79 14.24 -1.83 -14.06
C ASP A 79 13.00 -1.92 -14.98
N ARG A 80 12.00 -2.73 -14.62
CA ARG A 80 10.73 -2.87 -15.37
C ARG A 80 9.71 -1.77 -15.05
N LEU A 81 9.80 -1.16 -13.88
CA LEU A 81 8.80 -0.19 -13.38
C LEU A 81 8.60 1.04 -14.29
N PRO A 82 9.66 1.67 -14.85
CA PRO A 82 9.48 2.82 -15.72
C PRO A 82 8.64 2.50 -16.97
N ALA A 83 8.90 1.37 -17.63
CA ALA A 83 8.15 0.94 -18.81
C ALA A 83 6.69 0.60 -18.46
N MET A 84 6.44 -0.03 -17.30
CA MET A 84 5.10 -0.36 -16.82
C MET A 84 4.30 0.89 -16.44
N ALA A 85 4.93 1.88 -15.80
CA ALA A 85 4.30 3.16 -15.50
C ALA A 85 3.94 3.91 -16.79
N ALA A 86 4.85 3.94 -17.77
CA ALA A 86 4.60 4.55 -19.08
C ALA A 86 3.44 3.86 -19.84
N ASP A 87 3.33 2.53 -19.77
CA ASP A 87 2.20 1.79 -20.36
C ASP A 87 0.87 2.21 -19.73
N LEU A 88 0.79 2.32 -18.39
CA LEU A 88 -0.41 2.80 -17.72
C LEU A 88 -0.78 4.23 -18.14
N VAL A 89 0.22 5.11 -18.28
CA VAL A 89 0.01 6.48 -18.77
C VAL A 89 -0.51 6.49 -20.21
N HIS A 90 0.08 5.69 -21.10
CA HIS A 90 -0.36 5.56 -22.50
C HIS A 90 -1.80 5.04 -22.60
N ARG A 91 -2.21 4.16 -21.71
CA ARG A 91 -3.58 3.64 -21.60
C ARG A 91 -4.57 4.64 -20.99
N GLN A 92 -4.08 5.79 -20.54
CA GLN A 92 -4.89 6.86 -19.95
C GLN A 92 -5.74 6.36 -18.78
N VAL A 93 -5.15 5.55 -17.88
CA VAL A 93 -5.85 5.11 -16.67
C VAL A 93 -6.31 6.31 -15.85
N THR A 94 -7.42 6.18 -15.14
CA THR A 94 -8.05 7.27 -14.38
C THR A 94 -7.20 7.66 -13.16
N VAL A 95 -6.54 6.67 -12.54
CA VAL A 95 -5.67 6.84 -11.38
C VAL A 95 -4.64 5.71 -11.35
N ILE A 96 -3.42 6.00 -10.87
CA ILE A 96 -2.39 4.98 -10.64
C ILE A 96 -2.31 4.72 -9.14
N ALA A 97 -2.59 3.49 -8.71
CA ALA A 97 -2.31 2.99 -7.37
C ALA A 97 -0.90 2.37 -7.37
N ALA A 98 0.08 3.10 -6.85
CA ALA A 98 1.49 2.72 -6.85
C ALA A 98 1.88 2.20 -5.46
N THR A 99 1.85 0.88 -5.30
CA THR A 99 1.90 0.22 -3.99
C THR A 99 3.27 -0.42 -3.73
N THR A 100 4.25 0.38 -3.57
CA THR A 100 5.62 0.19 -3.04
C THR A 100 6.41 1.47 -3.33
N THR A 101 7.49 1.72 -2.59
CA THR A 101 8.35 2.89 -2.81
C THR A 101 8.88 3.00 -4.26
N PRO A 102 9.46 1.94 -4.86
CA PRO A 102 9.97 2.02 -6.24
C PRO A 102 8.85 2.28 -7.25
N ALA A 103 7.66 1.70 -7.05
CA ALA A 103 6.50 1.91 -7.94
C ALA A 103 5.99 3.36 -7.86
N ALA A 104 5.93 3.95 -6.65
CA ALA A 104 5.53 5.34 -6.46
C ALA A 104 6.48 6.32 -7.17
N LEU A 105 7.79 6.09 -7.06
CA LEU A 105 8.80 6.89 -7.75
C LEU A 105 8.69 6.77 -9.27
N ALA A 106 8.51 5.56 -9.79
CA ALA A 106 8.33 5.32 -11.23
C ALA A 106 7.05 5.97 -11.78
N ALA A 107 5.93 5.85 -11.05
CA ALA A 107 4.67 6.49 -11.43
C ALA A 107 4.80 8.02 -11.44
N LYS A 108 5.44 8.61 -10.41
CA LYS A 108 5.69 10.06 -10.32
C LYS A 108 6.54 10.58 -11.48
N ALA A 109 7.56 9.81 -11.89
CA ALA A 109 8.42 10.16 -13.03
C ALA A 109 7.69 10.06 -14.38
N ALA A 110 6.68 9.16 -14.50
CA ALA A 110 5.96 8.91 -15.74
C ALA A 110 4.86 9.93 -16.04
N THR A 111 4.27 10.58 -15.02
CA THR A 111 3.14 11.51 -15.23
C THR A 111 3.07 12.61 -14.17
N THR A 112 2.64 13.80 -14.62
CA THR A 112 2.32 14.94 -13.75
C THR A 112 0.82 15.25 -13.73
N THR A 113 0.01 14.52 -14.51
CA THR A 113 -1.42 14.80 -14.71
C THR A 113 -2.33 13.70 -14.19
N ILE A 114 -1.98 12.41 -14.43
CA ILE A 114 -2.76 11.30 -13.89
C ILE A 114 -2.58 11.26 -12.36
N PRO A 115 -3.66 11.24 -11.57
CA PRO A 115 -3.60 11.07 -10.14
C PRO A 115 -2.82 9.84 -9.72
N ILE A 116 -2.00 9.96 -8.68
CA ILE A 116 -1.24 8.85 -8.11
C ILE A 116 -1.60 8.72 -6.64
N VAL A 117 -2.03 7.52 -6.24
CA VAL A 117 -2.21 7.13 -4.84
C VAL A 117 -1.11 6.14 -4.51
N PHE A 118 -0.17 6.53 -3.66
CA PHE A 118 0.86 5.61 -3.21
C PHE A 118 0.47 4.86 -1.93
N GLU A 119 1.04 3.68 -1.75
CA GLU A 119 1.20 2.97 -0.49
C GLU A 119 2.67 2.60 -0.36
N MET A 120 3.33 3.00 0.74
CA MET A 120 4.78 2.82 0.88
C MET A 120 5.27 2.89 2.32
N GLY A 121 6.42 2.25 2.60
CA GLY A 121 7.10 2.34 3.89
C GLY A 121 8.12 3.48 4.01
N GLY A 122 8.37 4.23 2.93
CA GLY A 122 9.36 5.33 2.91
C GLY A 122 8.78 6.68 3.32
N ASP A 123 9.66 7.67 3.50
CA ASP A 123 9.26 9.06 3.75
C ASP A 123 8.94 9.76 2.41
N PRO A 124 7.67 10.07 2.11
CA PRO A 124 7.28 10.64 0.82
C PRO A 124 7.79 12.06 0.60
N ILE A 125 8.08 12.81 1.67
CA ILE A 125 8.65 14.16 1.58
C ILE A 125 10.13 14.07 1.19
N ARG A 126 10.90 13.25 1.88
CA ARG A 126 12.34 13.05 1.59
C ARG A 126 12.59 12.46 0.21
N LEU A 127 11.66 11.66 -0.28
CA LEU A 127 11.70 11.09 -1.64
C LEU A 127 11.17 12.05 -2.72
N GLY A 128 10.73 13.25 -2.34
CA GLY A 128 10.23 14.24 -3.29
C GLY A 128 8.89 13.90 -3.93
N LEU A 129 8.15 12.94 -3.37
CA LEU A 129 6.82 12.55 -3.88
C LEU A 129 5.78 13.63 -3.57
N VAL A 130 5.82 14.21 -2.39
CA VAL A 130 4.89 15.23 -1.91
C VAL A 130 5.63 16.37 -1.21
N ALA A 131 5.02 17.56 -1.17
CA ALA A 131 5.59 18.72 -0.50
C ALA A 131 5.46 18.63 1.03
N SER A 132 4.34 18.13 1.53
CA SER A 132 4.06 17.89 2.95
C SER A 132 2.95 16.85 3.13
N PHE A 133 2.80 16.32 4.35
CA PHE A 133 1.72 15.38 4.67
C PHE A 133 0.34 16.04 4.55
N ASN A 134 0.17 17.25 5.07
CA ASN A 134 -1.13 17.94 5.10
C ASN A 134 -1.54 18.54 3.76
N ARG A 135 -0.56 18.94 2.93
CA ARG A 135 -0.77 19.49 1.59
C ARG A 135 0.26 18.87 0.64
N PRO A 136 -0.05 17.70 0.07
CA PRO A 136 0.86 16.98 -0.81
C PRO A 136 1.30 17.80 -2.02
N GLY A 137 0.38 18.56 -2.61
CA GLY A 137 0.59 19.32 -3.83
C GLY A 137 0.70 18.41 -5.07
N GLY A 138 0.47 18.99 -6.25
CA GLY A 138 0.55 18.23 -7.51
C GLY A 138 -0.46 17.10 -7.63
N ASN A 139 -0.05 16.03 -8.32
CA ASN A 139 -0.92 14.88 -8.66
C ASN A 139 -0.72 13.65 -7.76
N VAL A 140 -0.04 13.75 -6.62
CA VAL A 140 0.34 12.60 -5.78
C VAL A 140 -0.21 12.76 -4.37
N THR A 141 -0.80 11.70 -3.84
CA THR A 141 -1.16 11.52 -2.42
C THR A 141 -1.06 10.05 -2.05
N GLY A 142 -1.37 9.67 -0.82
CA GLY A 142 -1.42 8.25 -0.47
C GLY A 142 -1.28 7.95 1.01
N VAL A 143 -0.79 6.75 1.29
CA VAL A 143 -0.63 6.18 2.62
C VAL A 143 0.83 5.80 2.84
N THR A 144 1.38 6.13 4.01
CA THR A 144 2.73 5.71 4.42
C THR A 144 2.70 4.96 5.74
N GLN A 145 3.65 4.05 5.93
CA GLN A 145 3.81 3.23 7.15
C GLN A 145 5.01 3.68 8.00
N LEU A 146 5.30 4.97 8.05
CA LEU A 146 6.42 5.51 8.84
C LEU A 146 6.23 5.30 10.35
N ASN A 147 7.35 5.10 11.05
CA ASN A 147 7.49 5.13 12.50
C ASN A 147 6.92 3.93 13.29
N THR A 148 6.80 2.76 12.67
CA THR A 148 6.44 1.53 13.42
C THR A 148 7.66 0.84 14.04
N GLU A 149 8.87 1.14 13.61
CA GLU A 149 10.13 0.48 14.04
C GLU A 149 10.41 0.67 15.52
N ALA A 150 10.24 1.90 16.02
CA ALA A 150 10.43 2.20 17.43
C ALA A 150 9.47 1.40 18.32
N LYS A 151 8.19 1.31 17.91
CA LYS A 151 7.17 0.56 18.66
C LYS A 151 7.44 -0.93 18.67
N ARG A 152 7.95 -1.47 17.58
CA ARG A 152 8.32 -2.91 17.51
C ARG A 152 9.50 -3.23 18.41
N LEU A 153 10.54 -2.39 18.40
CA LEU A 153 11.68 -2.57 19.29
C LEU A 153 11.30 -2.41 20.76
N GLU A 154 10.39 -1.48 21.08
CA GLU A 154 9.81 -1.34 22.41
C GLU A 154 9.10 -2.63 22.87
N LEU A 155 8.18 -3.15 22.04
CA LEU A 155 7.44 -4.39 22.33
C LEU A 155 8.36 -5.60 22.45
N LEU A 156 9.37 -5.70 21.59
CA LEU A 156 10.35 -6.77 21.64
C LEU A 156 11.23 -6.67 22.91
N HIS A 157 11.61 -5.46 23.32
CA HIS A 157 12.36 -5.23 24.56
C HIS A 157 11.52 -5.54 25.80
N GLU A 158 10.22 -5.18 25.81
CA GLU A 158 9.30 -5.57 26.88
C GLU A 158 9.17 -7.11 26.98
N LEU A 159 9.13 -7.81 25.85
CA LEU A 159 9.04 -9.26 25.81
C LEU A 159 10.35 -9.94 26.22
N LEU A 160 11.48 -9.37 25.87
CA LEU A 160 12.82 -9.92 26.08
C LEU A 160 13.73 -8.91 26.82
N PRO A 161 13.44 -8.61 28.08
CA PRO A 161 14.11 -7.52 28.82
C PRO A 161 15.61 -7.79 29.09
N THR A 162 16.04 -9.05 28.98
CA THR A 162 17.45 -9.43 29.14
C THR A 162 18.23 -9.43 27.83
N ALA A 163 17.57 -9.22 26.69
CA ALA A 163 18.25 -9.15 25.41
C ALA A 163 19.04 -7.86 25.30
N THR A 164 20.32 -7.98 24.98
CA THR A 164 21.23 -6.85 24.74
C THR A 164 21.52 -6.62 23.26
N VAL A 165 21.27 -7.63 22.44
CA VAL A 165 21.49 -7.61 20.98
C VAL A 165 20.22 -8.05 20.27
N ILE A 166 19.78 -7.25 19.29
CA ILE A 166 18.65 -7.55 18.42
C ILE A 166 19.16 -7.58 16.96
N ALA A 167 18.73 -8.58 16.20
CA ALA A 167 18.96 -8.61 14.77
C ALA A 167 17.85 -7.86 14.03
N LEU A 168 18.22 -7.05 13.03
CA LEU A 168 17.30 -6.38 12.11
C LEU A 168 17.42 -6.98 10.74
N LEU A 169 16.36 -7.59 10.25
CA LEU A 169 16.29 -8.13 8.91
C LEU A 169 15.85 -7.03 7.92
N VAL A 170 16.65 -6.82 6.88
CA VAL A 170 16.36 -5.86 5.80
C VAL A 170 16.45 -6.52 4.42
N ASN A 171 15.62 -6.03 3.50
CA ASN A 171 15.73 -6.39 2.10
C ASN A 171 16.59 -5.32 1.37
N PRO A 172 17.80 -5.65 0.92
CA PRO A 172 18.71 -4.70 0.28
C PRO A 172 18.28 -4.33 -1.16
N THR A 173 17.31 -5.02 -1.75
CA THR A 173 16.82 -4.71 -3.12
C THR A 173 15.95 -3.45 -3.17
N ASP A 174 15.49 -2.94 -2.00
CA ASP A 174 14.89 -1.61 -1.85
C ASP A 174 15.78 -0.75 -0.92
N PRO A 175 16.86 -0.14 -1.44
CA PRO A 175 17.80 0.62 -0.63
C PRO A 175 17.20 1.88 -0.01
N ALA A 176 16.16 2.46 -0.61
CA ALA A 176 15.47 3.63 -0.09
C ALA A 176 14.73 3.28 1.21
N LEU A 177 13.94 2.21 1.20
CA LEU A 177 13.22 1.72 2.37
C LEU A 177 14.19 1.16 3.42
N ALA A 178 15.16 0.32 3.02
CA ALA A 178 16.17 -0.23 3.92
C ALA A 178 16.91 0.86 4.70
N GLY A 179 17.29 1.96 4.02
CA GLY A 179 17.95 3.10 4.68
C GLY A 179 17.07 3.85 5.67
N VAL A 180 15.76 3.97 5.42
CA VAL A 180 14.82 4.59 6.37
C VAL A 180 14.65 3.71 7.60
N VAL A 181 14.36 2.43 7.40
CA VAL A 181 14.17 1.43 8.46
C VAL A 181 15.41 1.32 9.33
N LEU A 182 16.60 1.26 8.73
CA LEU A 182 17.87 1.16 9.46
C LEU A 182 18.07 2.35 10.40
N ARG A 183 17.90 3.58 9.90
CA ARG A 183 18.05 4.79 10.75
C ARG A 183 17.03 4.84 11.88
N ALA A 184 15.76 4.54 11.60
CA ALA A 184 14.71 4.53 12.60
C ALA A 184 14.95 3.46 13.68
N SER A 185 15.35 2.25 13.26
CA SER A 185 15.68 1.15 14.18
C SER A 185 16.94 1.43 14.99
N GLN A 186 17.96 2.05 14.41
CA GLN A 186 19.17 2.46 15.16
C GLN A 186 18.86 3.49 16.25
N ALA A 187 18.06 4.53 15.93
CA ALA A 187 17.66 5.53 16.90
C ALA A 187 16.84 4.90 18.05
N ALA A 188 15.91 4.02 17.74
CA ALA A 188 15.11 3.30 18.74
C ALA A 188 15.99 2.35 19.59
N ALA A 189 16.88 1.58 18.97
CA ALA A 189 17.78 0.69 19.68
C ALA A 189 18.68 1.44 20.68
N GLN A 190 19.18 2.62 20.29
CA GLN A 190 19.96 3.50 21.19
C GLN A 190 19.13 3.93 22.42
N THR A 191 17.84 4.24 22.23
CA THR A 191 16.96 4.66 23.33
C THR A 191 16.78 3.53 24.38
N PHE A 192 16.79 2.27 23.93
CA PHE A 192 16.64 1.10 24.80
C PHE A 192 17.98 0.45 25.22
N GLY A 193 19.11 1.02 24.83
CA GLY A 193 20.44 0.46 25.14
C GLY A 193 20.72 -0.86 24.41
N LEU A 194 20.06 -1.13 23.25
CA LEU A 194 20.18 -2.35 22.50
C LEU A 194 21.25 -2.26 21.41
N GLY A 195 22.07 -3.29 21.28
CA GLY A 195 22.95 -3.49 20.12
C GLY A 195 22.16 -3.98 18.92
N LEU A 196 22.18 -3.24 17.80
CA LEU A 196 21.50 -3.64 16.57
C LEU A 196 22.49 -4.32 15.60
N ARG A 197 22.10 -5.50 15.06
CA ARG A 197 22.84 -6.23 14.03
C ARG A 197 22.00 -6.37 12.78
N VAL A 198 22.47 -5.83 11.66
CA VAL A 198 21.72 -5.86 10.39
C VAL A 198 22.03 -7.17 9.66
N LEU A 199 21.01 -7.87 9.26
CA LEU A 199 21.04 -9.05 8.42
C LEU A 199 20.24 -8.79 7.14
N ASN A 200 20.73 -9.29 6.02
CA ASN A 200 20.11 -9.07 4.71
C ASN A 200 19.45 -10.36 4.20
N ALA A 201 18.23 -10.24 3.68
CA ALA A 201 17.59 -11.28 2.87
C ALA A 201 16.82 -10.62 1.73
N SER A 202 16.97 -11.17 0.54
CA SER A 202 16.28 -10.74 -0.68
C SER A 202 15.26 -11.76 -1.14
N THR A 203 15.50 -13.05 -0.80
CA THR A 203 14.70 -14.20 -1.20
C THR A 203 14.48 -15.13 -0.02
N GLU A 204 13.53 -16.05 -0.16
CA GLU A 204 13.24 -17.07 0.86
C GLU A 204 14.45 -17.97 1.14
N SER A 205 15.27 -18.26 0.12
CA SER A 205 16.50 -19.08 0.27
C SER A 205 17.55 -18.43 1.15
N ASP A 206 17.48 -17.14 1.42
CA ASP A 206 18.43 -16.45 2.30
C ASP A 206 18.14 -16.69 3.79
N PHE A 207 16.92 -17.11 4.13
CA PHE A 207 16.47 -17.19 5.53
C PHE A 207 17.24 -18.20 6.38
N ASP A 208 17.63 -19.35 5.83
CA ASP A 208 18.43 -20.33 6.57
C ASP A 208 19.76 -19.72 7.04
N GLY A 209 20.42 -18.97 6.15
CA GLY A 209 21.64 -18.23 6.48
C GLY A 209 21.41 -17.12 7.50
N VAL A 210 20.28 -16.42 7.41
CA VAL A 210 19.89 -15.38 8.38
C VAL A 210 19.69 -15.99 9.76
N PHE A 211 18.94 -17.07 9.89
CA PHE A 211 18.69 -17.73 11.18
C PHE A 211 19.98 -18.31 11.79
N ALA A 212 20.87 -18.87 10.99
CA ALA A 212 22.18 -19.30 11.45
C ALA A 212 23.00 -18.13 12.02
N ASN A 213 22.99 -16.98 11.35
CA ASN A 213 23.65 -15.76 11.82
C ASN A 213 23.02 -15.22 13.11
N VAL A 214 21.68 -15.24 13.27
CA VAL A 214 21.01 -14.82 14.50
C VAL A 214 21.51 -15.62 15.71
N ILE A 215 21.66 -16.94 15.52
CA ILE A 215 22.19 -17.84 16.55
C ILE A 215 23.67 -17.52 16.86
N GLN A 216 24.50 -17.37 15.83
CA GLN A 216 25.93 -17.07 15.96
C GLN A 216 26.17 -15.74 16.69
N LEU A 217 25.39 -14.72 16.39
CA LEU A 217 25.43 -13.40 17.02
C LEU A 217 24.86 -13.37 18.43
N ARG A 218 24.26 -14.48 18.89
CA ARG A 218 23.52 -14.57 20.15
C ARG A 218 22.50 -13.45 20.26
N ALA A 219 21.84 -13.09 19.16
CA ALA A 219 20.79 -12.09 19.18
C ALA A 219 19.61 -12.61 20.00
N GLY A 220 19.13 -11.84 20.94
CA GLY A 220 17.99 -12.19 21.79
C GLY A 220 16.66 -12.18 21.03
N GLY A 221 16.60 -11.47 19.87
CA GLY A 221 15.43 -11.42 19.02
C GLY A 221 15.77 -10.97 17.61
N LEU A 222 14.83 -11.22 16.70
CA LEU A 222 14.88 -10.77 15.30
C LEU A 222 13.69 -9.85 15.04
N VAL A 223 13.93 -8.68 14.50
CA VAL A 223 12.89 -7.76 14.03
C VAL A 223 13.02 -7.56 12.52
N SER A 224 11.89 -7.55 11.82
CA SER A 224 11.82 -7.16 10.41
C SER A 224 10.85 -5.99 10.25
N TYR A 225 10.99 -5.24 9.15
CA TYR A 225 10.04 -4.19 8.84
C TYR A 225 8.82 -4.77 8.10
N SER A 226 7.73 -4.84 8.76
CA SER A 226 6.39 -5.02 8.17
C SER A 226 5.38 -4.37 9.12
N GLY A 227 4.38 -3.65 8.61
CA GLY A 227 3.30 -3.06 9.39
C GLY A 227 2.03 -3.88 9.24
N ALA A 228 0.92 -3.37 9.75
CA ALA A 228 -0.41 -3.79 9.33
C ALA A 228 -0.60 -3.38 7.85
N ILE A 229 0.16 -4.03 6.96
CA ILE A 229 0.26 -3.68 5.55
C ILE A 229 -1.11 -3.81 4.86
N THR A 230 -1.93 -4.76 5.29
CA THR A 230 -3.30 -4.92 4.80
C THR A 230 -4.16 -3.70 5.11
N ASP A 231 -4.04 -3.10 6.31
CA ASP A 231 -4.75 -1.87 6.64
C ASP A 231 -4.29 -0.68 5.77
N ALA A 232 -2.99 -0.54 5.53
CA ALA A 232 -2.46 0.49 4.64
C ALA A 232 -2.97 0.33 3.20
N TYR A 233 -3.09 -0.90 2.69
CA TYR A 233 -3.67 -1.17 1.37
C TYR A 233 -5.18 -0.89 1.33
N ARG A 234 -5.93 -1.21 2.40
CA ARG A 234 -7.34 -0.85 2.52
C ARG A 234 -7.52 0.67 2.48
N LEU A 235 -6.72 1.41 3.22
CA LEU A 235 -6.70 2.86 3.18
C LEU A 235 -6.35 3.41 1.79
N ALA A 236 -5.36 2.84 1.11
CA ALA A 236 -4.99 3.22 -0.26
C ALA A 236 -6.15 2.97 -1.24
N GLY A 237 -6.91 1.87 -1.07
CA GLY A 237 -8.15 1.62 -1.81
C GLY A 237 -9.20 2.70 -1.61
N GLY A 238 -9.43 3.12 -0.35
CA GLY A 238 -10.31 4.22 0.00
C GLY A 238 -9.86 5.56 -0.62
N TYR A 239 -8.56 5.85 -0.59
CA TYR A 239 -8.00 7.05 -1.23
C TYR A 239 -8.16 7.03 -2.75
N THR A 240 -7.92 5.88 -3.38
CA THR A 240 -8.16 5.69 -4.81
C THR A 240 -9.62 5.96 -5.16
N ALA A 241 -10.56 5.47 -4.35
CA ALA A 241 -11.98 5.72 -4.54
C ALA A 241 -12.36 7.21 -4.38
N ARG A 242 -11.73 7.94 -3.46
CA ARG A 242 -11.91 9.39 -3.30
C ARG A 242 -11.45 10.15 -4.54
N ILE A 243 -10.32 9.77 -5.12
CA ILE A 243 -9.83 10.34 -6.38
C ILE A 243 -10.81 10.06 -7.52
N LEU A 244 -11.35 8.84 -7.60
CA LEU A 244 -12.39 8.48 -8.60
C LEU A 244 -13.69 9.29 -8.42
N LYS A 245 -13.98 9.79 -7.22
CA LYS A 245 -15.11 10.70 -6.91
C LYS A 245 -14.81 12.17 -7.23
N GLY A 246 -13.55 12.50 -7.60
CA GLY A 246 -13.15 13.84 -8.00
C GLY A 246 -12.33 14.62 -6.97
N ASP A 247 -11.94 14.00 -5.83
CA ASP A 247 -11.01 14.64 -4.90
C ASP A 247 -9.67 14.88 -5.59
N LYS A 248 -9.05 16.04 -5.32
CA LYS A 248 -7.75 16.37 -5.89
C LYS A 248 -6.61 15.80 -5.04
N PRO A 249 -5.66 15.06 -5.63
CA PRO A 249 -4.54 14.48 -4.88
C PRO A 249 -3.76 15.50 -4.05
N GLY A 250 -3.49 16.68 -4.62
CA GLY A 250 -2.72 17.74 -3.95
C GLY A 250 -3.40 18.37 -2.73
N GLU A 251 -4.70 18.19 -2.58
CA GLU A 251 -5.52 18.69 -1.45
C GLU A 251 -5.85 17.56 -0.46
N LEU A 252 -5.61 16.30 -0.83
CA LEU A 252 -5.90 15.13 -0.01
C LEU A 252 -4.68 14.78 0.85
N PRO A 253 -4.71 15.02 2.18
CA PRO A 253 -3.56 14.78 3.06
C PRO A 253 -3.03 13.35 2.95
N VAL A 254 -1.72 13.19 2.99
CA VAL A 254 -1.10 11.85 3.10
C VAL A 254 -1.46 11.27 4.46
N GLN A 255 -2.01 10.08 4.46
CA GLN A 255 -2.34 9.37 5.69
C GLN A 255 -1.16 8.52 6.14
N GLN A 256 -0.90 8.56 7.44
CA GLN A 256 0.07 7.68 8.08
C GLN A 256 -0.67 6.50 8.70
N SER A 257 -0.38 5.28 8.23
CA SER A 257 -0.87 4.07 8.90
C SER A 257 -0.01 3.83 10.14
N THR A 258 -0.62 4.00 11.30
CA THR A 258 0.02 3.82 12.61
C THR A 258 -0.40 2.52 13.29
N LYS A 259 -1.24 1.71 12.65
CA LYS A 259 -1.70 0.44 13.20
C LYS A 259 -0.52 -0.52 13.30
N VAL A 260 -0.24 -0.96 14.52
CA VAL A 260 0.69 -2.04 14.84
C VAL A 260 -0.15 -3.16 15.40
N GLU A 261 -0.16 -4.32 14.74
CA GLU A 261 -0.83 -5.53 15.21
C GLU A 261 0.18 -6.41 15.94
N MET A 262 -0.21 -6.95 17.10
CA MET A 262 0.61 -7.81 17.91
C MET A 262 -0.01 -9.20 18.02
N PHE A 263 0.67 -10.18 17.42
CA PHE A 263 0.31 -11.59 17.49
C PHE A 263 1.26 -12.29 18.45
N LEU A 264 0.74 -12.97 19.44
CA LEU A 264 1.53 -13.71 20.41
C LEU A 264 1.27 -15.21 20.28
N ASN A 265 2.32 -15.97 19.96
CA ASN A 265 2.25 -17.43 19.93
C ASN A 265 2.77 -18.00 21.26
N LEU A 266 1.86 -18.34 22.18
CA LEU A 266 2.19 -18.85 23.50
C LEU A 266 2.84 -20.23 23.46
N LYS A 267 2.44 -21.07 22.51
CA LYS A 267 3.05 -22.39 22.30
C LYS A 267 4.54 -22.24 21.96
N THR A 268 4.86 -21.32 21.05
CA THR A 268 6.25 -21.02 20.67
C THR A 268 7.01 -20.35 21.83
N ALA A 269 6.40 -19.39 22.51
CA ALA A 269 7.00 -18.74 23.66
C ALA A 269 7.38 -19.76 24.75
N LYS A 270 6.45 -20.68 25.08
CA LYS A 270 6.68 -21.77 26.05
C LYS A 270 7.81 -22.71 25.59
N ALA A 271 7.86 -23.08 24.31
CA ALA A 271 8.91 -23.93 23.76
C ALA A 271 10.30 -23.28 23.84
N LEU A 272 10.37 -21.95 23.75
CA LEU A 272 11.60 -21.14 23.86
C LEU A 272 11.92 -20.72 25.29
N GLY A 273 11.11 -21.10 26.30
CA GLY A 273 11.30 -20.68 27.70
C GLY A 273 11.02 -19.19 27.93
N ILE A 274 10.27 -18.55 27.05
CA ILE A 274 9.92 -17.13 27.16
C ILE A 274 8.63 -16.99 27.95
N THR A 275 8.68 -16.23 29.05
CA THR A 275 7.48 -15.84 29.80
C THR A 275 6.93 -14.54 29.21
N VAL A 276 5.72 -14.59 28.65
CA VAL A 276 5.05 -13.41 28.11
C VAL A 276 4.46 -12.60 29.26
N PRO A 277 4.86 -11.32 29.42
CA PRO A 277 4.31 -10.46 30.46
C PRO A 277 2.80 -10.22 30.29
N LEU A 278 2.05 -10.21 31.41
CA LEU A 278 0.60 -9.98 31.39
C LEU A 278 0.20 -8.66 30.67
N PRO A 279 0.92 -7.54 30.79
CA PRO A 279 0.60 -6.34 30.05
C PRO A 279 0.69 -6.51 28.54
N LEU A 280 1.59 -7.35 28.03
CA LEU A 280 1.67 -7.66 26.60
C LEU A 280 0.53 -8.54 26.13
N LEU A 281 0.13 -9.55 26.95
CA LEU A 281 -1.04 -10.39 26.66
C LEU A 281 -2.31 -9.55 26.51
N GLY A 282 -2.50 -8.56 27.39
CA GLY A 282 -3.68 -7.68 27.34
C GLY A 282 -3.66 -6.69 26.17
N ARG A 283 -2.53 -6.55 25.46
CA ARG A 283 -2.36 -5.66 24.30
C ARG A 283 -2.30 -6.42 22.97
N ALA A 284 -2.27 -7.74 23.01
CA ALA A 284 -2.24 -8.56 21.81
C ALA A 284 -3.57 -8.49 21.05
N ASP A 285 -3.48 -8.32 19.74
CA ASP A 285 -4.64 -8.38 18.83
C ASP A 285 -5.09 -9.85 18.65
N GLU A 286 -4.13 -10.80 18.73
CA GLU A 286 -4.40 -12.23 18.67
C GLU A 286 -3.41 -13.01 19.54
N VAL A 287 -3.90 -14.00 20.24
CA VAL A 287 -3.10 -14.96 21.04
C VAL A 287 -3.32 -16.36 20.48
N ILE A 288 -2.23 -16.97 20.01
CA ILE A 288 -2.21 -18.34 19.47
C ILE A 288 -1.76 -19.27 20.60
N GLU A 289 -2.64 -20.22 21.02
CA GLU A 289 -2.41 -21.19 22.09
C GLU A 289 -1.84 -22.52 21.59
#